data_4ef773aba8fb9d6fe40c0496afc89e40
#
_entry.id   4ef773aba8fb9d6fe40c0496afc89e40
#
_cell.length_a   1.000
_cell.length_b   1.000
_cell.length_c   1.000
_cell.angle_alpha   90.00
_cell.angle_beta   90.00
_cell.angle_gamma   90.00
#
_symmetry.space_group_name_H-M   'P 1'
#
loop_
_entity.id
_entity.type
_entity.pdbx_description
1 polymer ?
#
loop_
_entity_poly.entity_id
_entity_poly.type
_entity_poly.pdbx_seq_one_letter_code
_entity_poly.pdbx_strand_id
1 'polypeptide(L)'
;EHVSPADLATDEDFWLKVRGDYEIKPDYINLENGYYCFLPQQTLEHLIDHMRMANREGSYYMRTVQFENKNRVANAVAEIVGCSSEEVAITRNTTESLDLIIGGLDWQPGDEAVMAEQDYGAMLNHFKLVERRYGTVNRLVSVPNHPSSDEELVELYAAAITDKTRLLMICHMINITGQVLPVRKIVDMAHARGVEVM
;
A
#
# COMPACT_ATOMS: atom_id res chain seq x y z
N GLU A 1 17.93 -29.85 3.11
CA GLU A 1 18.76 -28.96 3.94
C GLU A 1 18.09 -27.60 3.96
N HIS A 2 17.93 -27.03 5.15
CA HIS A 2 17.34 -25.69 5.30
C HIS A 2 18.42 -24.67 4.93
N VAL A 3 18.32 -24.09 3.75
CA VAL A 3 19.18 -22.97 3.32
C VAL A 3 18.67 -21.71 4.02
N SER A 4 19.55 -20.90 4.60
CA SER A 4 19.15 -19.68 5.29
C SER A 4 18.66 -18.62 4.29
N PRO A 5 17.76 -17.71 4.69
CA PRO A 5 17.36 -16.58 3.83
C PRO A 5 18.54 -15.72 3.37
N ALA A 6 19.58 -15.57 4.19
CA ALA A 6 20.79 -14.84 3.84
C ALA A 6 21.60 -15.51 2.73
N ASP A 7 21.68 -16.85 2.76
CA ASP A 7 22.37 -17.62 1.72
C ASP A 7 21.58 -17.57 0.41
N LEU A 8 20.23 -17.70 0.46
CA LEU A 8 19.37 -17.58 -0.71
C LEU A 8 19.42 -16.18 -1.35
N ALA A 9 19.58 -15.13 -0.55
CA ALA A 9 19.66 -13.77 -1.06
C ALA A 9 20.83 -13.54 -2.02
N THR A 10 21.90 -14.32 -1.91
CA THR A 10 23.11 -14.24 -2.73
C THR A 10 23.25 -15.41 -3.74
N ASP A 11 22.28 -16.32 -3.76
CA ASP A 11 22.30 -17.51 -4.66
C ASP A 11 21.71 -17.14 -6.03
N GLU A 12 22.57 -16.91 -7.01
CA GLU A 12 22.17 -16.57 -8.37
C GLU A 12 21.38 -17.69 -9.07
N ASP A 13 21.66 -18.96 -8.78
CA ASP A 13 20.92 -20.09 -9.34
C ASP A 13 19.48 -20.14 -8.80
N PHE A 14 19.30 -19.80 -7.53
CA PHE A 14 17.98 -19.62 -6.95
C PHE A 14 17.21 -18.50 -7.66
N TRP A 15 17.81 -17.33 -7.83
CA TRP A 15 17.17 -16.19 -8.50
C TRP A 15 16.89 -16.44 -9.98
N LEU A 16 17.74 -17.19 -10.67
CA LEU A 16 17.47 -17.62 -12.05
C LEU A 16 16.24 -18.53 -12.14
N LYS A 17 16.02 -19.42 -11.16
CA LYS A 17 14.79 -20.23 -11.09
C LYS A 17 13.57 -19.35 -10.86
N VAL A 18 13.63 -18.42 -9.86
CA VAL A 18 12.55 -17.46 -9.60
C VAL A 18 12.23 -16.64 -10.85
N ARG A 19 13.24 -16.15 -11.57
CA ARG A 19 13.06 -15.43 -12.83
C ARG A 19 12.37 -16.28 -13.90
N GLY A 20 12.62 -17.58 -13.92
CA GLY A 20 11.99 -18.52 -14.86
C GLY A 20 10.49 -18.67 -14.69
N ASP A 21 9.94 -18.28 -13.54
CA ASP A 21 8.50 -18.28 -13.28
C ASP A 21 7.76 -17.10 -13.95
N TYR A 22 8.48 -16.15 -14.56
CA TYR A 22 7.94 -14.96 -15.20
C TYR A 22 8.19 -14.95 -16.69
N GLU A 23 7.18 -14.67 -17.48
CA GLU A 23 7.31 -14.39 -18.91
C GLU A 23 7.59 -12.89 -19.10
N ILE A 24 8.86 -12.57 -19.38
CA ILE A 24 9.32 -11.18 -19.49
C ILE A 24 9.76 -10.92 -20.92
N LYS A 25 9.39 -9.75 -21.47
CA LYS A 25 9.83 -9.28 -22.78
C LYS A 25 11.36 -9.26 -22.86
N PRO A 26 11.99 -9.93 -23.88
CA PRO A 26 13.42 -10.23 -23.86
C PRO A 26 14.33 -9.06 -24.28
N ASP A 27 13.79 -7.99 -24.87
CA ASP A 27 14.54 -6.92 -25.53
C ASP A 27 14.85 -5.72 -24.62
N TYR A 28 14.54 -5.80 -23.32
CA TYR A 28 14.92 -4.79 -22.33
C TYR A 28 15.05 -5.41 -20.93
N ILE A 29 15.74 -4.71 -20.05
CA ILE A 29 15.87 -5.07 -18.63
C ILE A 29 14.83 -4.26 -17.84
N ASN A 30 13.84 -4.95 -17.27
CA ASN A 30 12.86 -4.31 -16.41
C ASN A 30 13.42 -4.16 -14.99
N LEU A 31 13.55 -2.92 -14.53
CA LEU A 31 14.00 -2.59 -13.17
C LEU A 31 12.88 -1.98 -12.31
N GLU A 32 11.65 -1.86 -12.87
CA GLU A 32 10.53 -1.25 -12.17
C GLU A 32 9.39 -2.27 -12.00
N ASN A 33 9.23 -2.76 -10.76
CA ASN A 33 8.17 -3.69 -10.38
C ASN A 33 7.32 -3.19 -9.18
N GLY A 34 7.59 -2.00 -8.68
CA GLY A 34 6.83 -1.42 -7.57
C GLY A 34 5.51 -0.80 -7.99
N TYR A 35 5.39 -0.41 -9.26
CA TYR A 35 4.23 0.26 -9.82
C TYR A 35 3.44 -0.64 -10.77
N TYR A 36 4.12 -1.27 -11.73
CA TYR A 36 3.57 -2.24 -12.66
C TYR A 36 4.35 -3.54 -12.52
N CYS A 37 3.85 -4.48 -11.72
CA CYS A 37 4.53 -5.74 -11.51
C CYS A 37 4.01 -6.83 -12.46
N PHE A 38 4.92 -7.73 -12.87
CA PHE A 38 4.57 -8.95 -13.56
C PHE A 38 3.95 -9.96 -12.57
N LEU A 39 3.05 -10.78 -13.07
CA LEU A 39 2.60 -11.96 -12.34
C LEU A 39 3.48 -13.16 -12.69
N PRO A 40 3.81 -14.02 -11.71
CA PRO A 40 4.33 -15.34 -12.03
C PRO A 40 3.35 -16.07 -12.95
N GLN A 41 3.86 -16.86 -13.91
CA GLN A 41 3.03 -17.56 -14.88
C GLN A 41 1.94 -18.42 -14.22
N GLN A 42 2.28 -19.12 -13.16
CA GLN A 42 1.32 -19.91 -12.39
C GLN A 42 0.20 -19.05 -11.80
N THR A 43 0.52 -17.88 -11.28
CA THR A 43 -0.50 -16.94 -10.73
C THR A 43 -1.39 -16.40 -11.83
N LEU A 44 -0.82 -16.06 -12.99
CA LEU A 44 -1.58 -15.60 -14.16
C LEU A 44 -2.57 -16.65 -14.65
N GLU A 45 -2.12 -17.92 -14.79
CA GLU A 45 -3.00 -19.03 -15.21
C GLU A 45 -4.12 -19.27 -14.22
N HIS A 46 -3.85 -19.25 -12.91
CA HIS A 46 -4.89 -19.36 -11.88
C HIS A 46 -5.90 -18.22 -11.96
N LEU A 47 -5.45 -16.99 -12.20
CA LEU A 47 -6.35 -15.84 -12.37
C LEU A 47 -7.28 -16.05 -13.57
N ILE A 48 -6.73 -16.47 -14.71
CA ILE A 48 -7.48 -16.75 -15.95
C ILE A 48 -8.51 -17.85 -15.71
N ASP A 49 -8.13 -18.93 -15.02
CA ASP A 49 -9.03 -20.05 -14.73
C ASP A 49 -10.14 -19.64 -13.76
N HIS A 50 -9.86 -18.82 -12.76
CA HIS A 50 -10.88 -18.26 -11.88
C HIS A 50 -11.85 -17.35 -12.63
N MET A 51 -11.38 -16.54 -13.58
CA MET A 51 -12.25 -15.72 -14.43
C MET A 51 -13.16 -16.59 -15.30
N ARG A 52 -12.62 -17.64 -15.92
CA ARG A 52 -13.39 -18.61 -16.70
C ARG A 52 -14.45 -19.32 -15.85
N MET A 53 -14.08 -19.76 -14.66
CA MET A 53 -14.96 -20.44 -13.71
C MET A 53 -16.10 -19.50 -13.27
N ALA A 54 -15.79 -18.28 -12.82
CA ALA A 54 -16.78 -17.30 -12.40
C ALA A 54 -17.76 -16.95 -13.53
N ASN A 55 -17.24 -16.81 -14.77
CA ASN A 55 -18.09 -16.56 -15.94
C ASN A 55 -19.01 -17.76 -16.27
N ARG A 56 -18.52 -18.98 -16.14
CA ARG A 56 -19.32 -20.20 -16.38
C ARG A 56 -20.42 -20.40 -15.34
N GLU A 57 -20.08 -20.16 -14.07
CA GLU A 57 -20.98 -20.43 -12.94
C GLU A 57 -21.91 -19.25 -12.63
N GLY A 58 -21.52 -18.05 -13.00
CA GLY A 58 -22.35 -16.84 -12.92
C GLY A 58 -22.94 -16.62 -11.52
N SER A 59 -24.27 -16.45 -11.47
CA SER A 59 -24.95 -16.12 -10.22
C SER A 59 -24.90 -17.24 -9.17
N TYR A 60 -24.71 -18.49 -9.57
CA TYR A 60 -24.55 -19.58 -8.61
C TYR A 60 -23.31 -19.36 -7.76
N TYR A 61 -22.14 -19.18 -8.40
CA TYR A 61 -20.89 -18.87 -7.69
C TYR A 61 -21.03 -17.63 -6.81
N MET A 62 -21.59 -16.55 -7.36
CA MET A 62 -21.69 -15.26 -6.68
C MET A 62 -22.63 -15.29 -5.46
N ARG A 63 -23.61 -16.22 -5.43
CA ARG A 63 -24.59 -16.33 -4.33
C ARG A 63 -24.27 -17.42 -3.32
N THR A 64 -23.41 -18.37 -3.65
CA THR A 64 -23.16 -19.53 -2.80
C THR A 64 -21.70 -19.69 -2.36
N VAL A 65 -20.75 -19.56 -3.27
CA VAL A 65 -19.35 -19.93 -3.03
C VAL A 65 -18.45 -18.74 -2.73
N GLN A 66 -18.68 -17.57 -3.36
CA GLN A 66 -17.73 -16.46 -3.29
C GLN A 66 -17.47 -15.94 -1.87
N PHE A 67 -18.48 -15.99 -0.98
CA PHE A 67 -18.32 -15.47 0.39
C PHE A 67 -17.29 -16.29 1.19
N GLU A 68 -17.36 -17.62 1.06
CA GLU A 68 -16.37 -18.50 1.69
C GLU A 68 -14.98 -18.26 1.12
N ASN A 69 -14.85 -18.11 -0.20
CA ASN A 69 -13.59 -17.82 -0.85
C ASN A 69 -13.01 -16.46 -0.43
N LYS A 70 -13.84 -15.42 -0.33
CA LYS A 70 -13.42 -14.10 0.18
C LYS A 70 -12.90 -14.20 1.61
N ASN A 71 -13.63 -14.91 2.48
CA ASN A 71 -13.20 -15.10 3.87
C ASN A 71 -11.87 -15.86 3.95
N ARG A 72 -11.68 -16.89 3.12
CA ARG A 72 -10.41 -17.62 3.05
C ARG A 72 -9.24 -16.71 2.63
N VAL A 73 -9.44 -15.84 1.64
CA VAL A 73 -8.43 -14.86 1.21
C VAL A 73 -8.17 -13.84 2.31
N ALA A 74 -9.21 -13.30 2.96
CA ALA A 74 -9.06 -12.35 4.06
C ALA A 74 -8.29 -12.97 5.24
N ASN A 75 -8.58 -14.23 5.60
CA ASN A 75 -7.84 -14.95 6.63
C ASN A 75 -6.35 -15.12 6.27
N ALA A 76 -6.04 -15.50 5.03
CA ALA A 76 -4.65 -15.68 4.59
C ALA A 76 -3.88 -14.34 4.59
N VAL A 77 -4.51 -13.24 4.19
CA VAL A 77 -3.90 -11.90 4.26
C VAL A 77 -3.71 -11.48 5.72
N ALA A 78 -4.72 -11.68 6.58
CA ALA A 78 -4.66 -11.36 8.00
C ALA A 78 -3.49 -12.09 8.71
N GLU A 79 -3.27 -13.37 8.38
CA GLU A 79 -2.14 -14.15 8.90
C GLU A 79 -0.79 -13.53 8.50
N ILE A 80 -0.66 -13.09 7.23
CA ILE A 80 0.58 -12.48 6.72
C ILE A 80 0.86 -11.13 7.40
N VAL A 81 -0.17 -10.29 7.59
CA VAL A 81 0.00 -8.94 8.14
C VAL A 81 -0.14 -8.88 9.67
N GLY A 82 -0.55 -9.97 10.32
CA GLY A 82 -0.62 -10.08 11.78
C GLY A 82 -1.83 -9.36 12.40
N CYS A 83 -3.00 -9.40 11.75
CA CYS A 83 -4.24 -8.80 12.25
C CYS A 83 -5.40 -9.81 12.22
N SER A 84 -6.61 -9.41 12.67
CA SER A 84 -7.84 -10.18 12.50
C SER A 84 -8.36 -10.09 11.07
N SER A 85 -8.95 -11.16 10.55
CA SER A 85 -9.60 -11.14 9.23
C SER A 85 -10.80 -10.19 9.14
N GLU A 86 -11.38 -9.80 10.27
CA GLU A 86 -12.44 -8.80 10.35
C GLU A 86 -11.93 -7.38 10.07
N GLU A 87 -10.61 -7.17 10.20
CA GLU A 87 -9.92 -5.91 9.88
C GLU A 87 -9.44 -5.84 8.42
N VAL A 88 -9.69 -6.90 7.62
CA VAL A 88 -9.21 -7.00 6.24
C VAL A 88 -10.34 -6.79 5.24
N ALA A 89 -10.24 -5.74 4.44
CA ALA A 89 -11.08 -5.53 3.25
C ALA A 89 -10.24 -5.72 1.98
N ILE A 90 -10.63 -6.66 1.11
CA ILE A 90 -9.94 -6.91 -0.16
C ILE A 90 -10.44 -5.94 -1.20
N THR A 91 -9.54 -5.15 -1.75
CA THR A 91 -9.77 -4.20 -2.85
C THR A 91 -9.01 -4.62 -4.10
N ARG A 92 -9.20 -3.90 -5.20
CA ARG A 92 -8.51 -4.18 -6.46
C ARG A 92 -7.04 -3.74 -6.48
N ASN A 93 -6.72 -2.68 -5.76
CA ASN A 93 -5.37 -2.10 -5.66
C ASN A 93 -5.28 -1.07 -4.53
N THR A 94 -4.04 -0.64 -4.24
CA THR A 94 -3.75 0.36 -3.20
C THR A 94 -4.45 1.70 -3.44
N THR A 95 -4.55 2.16 -4.69
CA THR A 95 -5.24 3.42 -5.02
C THR A 95 -6.70 3.38 -4.57
N GLU A 96 -7.42 2.30 -4.88
CA GLU A 96 -8.80 2.13 -4.41
C GLU A 96 -8.90 2.10 -2.88
N SER A 97 -7.98 1.40 -2.21
CA SER A 97 -7.96 1.35 -0.74
C SER A 97 -7.78 2.73 -0.11
N LEU A 98 -6.84 3.51 -0.62
CA LEU A 98 -6.57 4.86 -0.14
C LEU A 98 -7.71 5.82 -0.48
N ASP A 99 -8.30 5.71 -1.67
CA ASP A 99 -9.46 6.51 -2.08
C ASP A 99 -10.68 6.26 -1.18
N LEU A 100 -10.89 5.01 -0.75
CA LEU A 100 -11.97 4.66 0.19
C LEU A 100 -11.75 5.32 1.56
N ILE A 101 -10.51 5.35 2.06
CA ILE A 101 -10.18 6.00 3.33
C ILE A 101 -10.33 7.51 3.21
N ILE A 102 -9.67 8.12 2.23
CA ILE A 102 -9.68 9.58 2.03
C ILE A 102 -11.10 10.09 1.77
N GLY A 103 -11.85 9.39 0.90
CA GLY A 103 -13.23 9.78 0.55
C GLY A 103 -14.26 9.40 1.60
N GLY A 104 -13.95 8.46 2.51
CA GLY A 104 -14.84 7.97 3.55
C GLY A 104 -14.80 8.76 4.87
N LEU A 105 -13.82 9.63 5.04
CA LEU A 105 -13.75 10.48 6.22
C LEU A 105 -14.78 11.60 6.14
N ASP A 106 -15.40 11.90 7.29
CA ASP A 106 -16.32 13.03 7.44
C ASP A 106 -15.53 14.33 7.65
N TRP A 107 -15.02 14.85 6.54
CA TRP A 107 -14.22 16.07 6.50
C TRP A 107 -15.04 17.31 6.81
N GLN A 108 -14.50 18.15 7.70
CA GLN A 108 -15.06 19.46 8.02
C GLN A 108 -14.18 20.58 7.47
N PRO A 109 -14.75 21.76 7.16
CA PRO A 109 -13.97 22.92 6.73
C PRO A 109 -12.88 23.28 7.77
N GLY A 110 -11.64 23.36 7.30
CA GLY A 110 -10.48 23.64 8.13
C GLY A 110 -9.81 22.41 8.76
N ASP A 111 -10.35 21.20 8.58
CA ASP A 111 -9.62 19.96 8.90
C ASP A 111 -8.33 19.87 8.08
N GLU A 112 -7.29 19.31 8.65
CA GLU A 112 -5.99 19.22 8.01
C GLU A 112 -5.60 17.76 7.72
N ALA A 113 -4.95 17.58 6.55
CA ALA A 113 -4.27 16.33 6.18
C ALA A 113 -2.78 16.61 5.99
N VAL A 114 -1.94 15.77 6.62
CA VAL A 114 -0.47 15.84 6.47
C VAL A 114 -0.03 14.72 5.53
N MET A 115 0.85 15.06 4.58
CA MET A 115 1.44 14.12 3.61
C MET A 115 2.77 14.63 3.10
N ALA A 116 3.56 13.79 2.45
CA ALA A 116 4.82 14.20 1.84
C ALA A 116 4.64 14.67 0.40
N GLU A 117 5.48 15.62 -0.05
CA GLU A 117 5.57 16.02 -1.46
C GLU A 117 5.95 14.85 -2.38
N GLN A 118 6.67 13.87 -1.84
CA GLN A 118 7.14 12.67 -2.52
C GLN A 118 6.11 11.55 -2.53
N ASP A 119 4.97 11.71 -1.89
CA ASP A 119 3.92 10.71 -1.88
C ASP A 119 3.28 10.53 -3.26
N TYR A 120 2.56 9.42 -3.43
CA TYR A 120 1.98 9.04 -4.70
C TYR A 120 1.05 10.12 -5.25
N GLY A 121 1.37 10.61 -6.45
CA GLY A 121 0.72 11.77 -7.06
C GLY A 121 -0.81 11.66 -7.22
N ALA A 122 -1.36 10.45 -7.42
CA ALA A 122 -2.81 10.25 -7.47
C ALA A 122 -3.46 10.59 -6.13
N MET A 123 -2.82 10.22 -5.01
CA MET A 123 -3.34 10.54 -3.66
C MET A 123 -3.22 12.03 -3.37
N LEU A 124 -2.09 12.65 -3.70
CA LEU A 124 -1.95 14.11 -3.59
C LEU A 124 -3.04 14.85 -4.37
N ASN A 125 -3.41 14.35 -5.55
CA ASN A 125 -4.51 14.92 -6.33
C ASN A 125 -5.89 14.65 -5.68
N HIS A 126 -6.08 13.50 -5.05
CA HIS A 126 -7.30 13.22 -4.30
C HIS A 126 -7.44 14.17 -3.10
N PHE A 127 -6.39 14.40 -2.32
CA PHE A 127 -6.41 15.39 -1.24
C PHE A 127 -6.70 16.82 -1.75
N LYS A 128 -6.17 17.22 -2.91
CA LYS A 128 -6.55 18.50 -3.55
C LYS A 128 -8.04 18.54 -3.95
N LEU A 129 -8.63 17.40 -4.31
CA LEU A 129 -10.06 17.32 -4.57
C LEU A 129 -10.87 17.48 -3.27
N VAL A 130 -10.46 16.83 -2.20
CA VAL A 130 -11.07 16.95 -0.86
C VAL A 130 -10.99 18.39 -0.36
N GLU A 131 -9.84 19.04 -0.49
CA GLU A 131 -9.64 20.46 -0.17
C GLU A 131 -10.65 21.36 -0.90
N ARG A 132 -10.81 21.19 -2.21
CA ARG A 132 -11.77 21.98 -3.00
C ARG A 132 -13.23 21.69 -2.66
N ARG A 133 -13.56 20.46 -2.24
CA ARG A 133 -14.94 20.05 -1.93
C ARG A 133 -15.37 20.40 -0.53
N TYR A 134 -14.48 20.26 0.44
CA TYR A 134 -14.82 20.36 1.86
C TYR A 134 -14.12 21.50 2.59
N GLY A 135 -13.20 22.23 1.92
CA GLY A 135 -12.45 23.32 2.55
C GLY A 135 -11.42 22.85 3.57
N THR A 136 -10.88 21.64 3.39
CA THR A 136 -9.77 21.14 4.18
C THR A 136 -8.45 21.83 3.82
N VAL A 137 -7.40 21.60 4.58
CA VAL A 137 -6.07 22.16 4.35
C VAL A 137 -5.05 21.03 4.20
N ASN A 138 -4.35 21.01 3.07
CA ASN A 138 -3.26 20.04 2.84
C ASN A 138 -1.94 20.62 3.32
N ARG A 139 -1.29 19.92 4.26
CA ARG A 139 0.05 20.25 4.77
C ARG A 139 1.06 19.30 4.19
N LEU A 140 1.94 19.82 3.34
CA LEU A 140 2.99 19.05 2.69
C LEU A 140 4.29 19.16 3.48
N VAL A 141 4.93 18.01 3.71
CA VAL A 141 6.30 17.93 4.21
C VAL A 141 7.24 17.52 3.08
N SER A 142 8.47 18.02 3.09
CA SER A 142 9.48 17.64 2.10
C SER A 142 10.48 16.68 2.74
N VAL A 143 10.37 15.39 2.38
CA VAL A 143 11.22 14.34 2.96
C VAL A 143 12.62 14.41 2.35
N PRO A 144 13.69 14.60 3.15
CA PRO A 144 15.05 14.62 2.62
C PRO A 144 15.48 13.24 2.12
N ASN A 145 16.18 13.19 0.98
CA ASN A 145 16.67 11.93 0.41
C ASN A 145 17.72 11.24 1.29
N HIS A 146 18.43 12.01 2.10
CA HIS A 146 19.49 11.54 2.99
C HIS A 146 19.29 12.13 4.38
N PRO A 147 18.29 11.65 5.15
CA PRO A 147 18.09 12.12 6.53
C PRO A 147 19.27 11.70 7.40
N SER A 148 19.58 12.50 8.41
CA SER A 148 20.66 12.20 9.35
C SER A 148 20.26 11.08 10.34
N SER A 149 18.97 10.92 10.58
CA SER A 149 18.41 9.89 11.47
C SER A 149 16.93 9.68 11.21
N ASP A 150 16.36 8.62 11.80
CA ASP A 150 14.91 8.39 11.85
C ASP A 150 14.18 9.50 12.59
N GLU A 151 14.81 10.04 13.64
CA GLU A 151 14.26 11.10 14.49
C GLU A 151 14.05 12.39 13.70
N GLU A 152 14.95 12.73 12.77
CA GLU A 152 14.75 13.86 11.86
C GLU A 152 13.45 13.71 11.05
N LEU A 153 13.18 12.51 10.55
CA LEU A 153 11.94 12.24 9.82
C LEU A 153 10.70 12.31 10.73
N VAL A 154 10.78 11.78 11.95
CA VAL A 154 9.69 11.89 12.93
C VAL A 154 9.39 13.36 13.26
N GLU A 155 10.43 14.16 13.51
CA GLU A 155 10.29 15.58 13.82
C GLU A 155 9.71 16.37 12.63
N LEU A 156 10.09 16.03 11.39
CA LEU A 156 9.55 16.62 10.18
C LEU A 156 8.02 16.49 10.11
N TYR A 157 7.50 15.26 10.30
CA TYR A 157 6.05 15.03 10.31
C TYR A 157 5.39 15.65 11.55
N ALA A 158 6.06 15.55 12.71
CA ALA A 158 5.55 16.11 13.96
C ALA A 158 5.35 17.63 13.89
N ALA A 159 6.24 18.35 13.21
CA ALA A 159 6.16 19.80 13.01
C ALA A 159 4.99 20.23 12.10
N ALA A 160 4.51 19.33 11.23
CA ALA A 160 3.38 19.61 10.35
C ALA A 160 2.01 19.34 11.01
N ILE A 161 1.98 18.58 12.11
CA ILE A 161 0.75 18.23 12.82
C ILE A 161 0.29 19.41 13.72
N THR A 162 -0.98 19.73 13.64
CA THR A 162 -1.67 20.70 14.51
C THR A 162 -2.90 20.07 15.17
N ASP A 163 -3.61 20.81 16.00
CA ASP A 163 -4.91 20.38 16.64
C ASP A 163 -6.03 20.16 15.62
N LYS A 164 -5.84 20.58 14.37
CA LYS A 164 -6.79 20.40 13.27
C LYS A 164 -6.45 19.22 12.38
N THR A 165 -5.30 18.60 12.59
CA THR A 165 -4.85 17.46 11.78
C THR A 165 -5.72 16.24 12.08
N ARG A 166 -6.42 15.75 11.08
CA ARG A 166 -7.28 14.56 11.15
C ARG A 166 -6.59 13.32 10.62
N LEU A 167 -5.82 13.45 9.56
CA LEU A 167 -5.20 12.34 8.88
C LEU A 167 -3.75 12.65 8.52
N LEU A 168 -2.87 11.69 8.79
CA LEU A 168 -1.52 11.66 8.26
C LEU A 168 -1.41 10.51 7.27
N MET A 169 -1.08 10.80 6.01
CA MET A 169 -0.69 9.80 5.03
C MET A 169 0.81 9.61 5.05
N ILE A 170 1.27 8.35 5.08
CA ILE A 170 2.68 8.01 5.05
C ILE A 170 2.94 6.84 4.11
N CYS A 171 3.90 6.98 3.22
CA CYS A 171 4.45 5.88 2.43
C CYS A 171 5.46 5.08 3.25
N HIS A 172 5.31 3.75 3.33
CA HIS A 172 6.34 2.92 3.94
C HIS A 172 7.62 2.92 3.11
N MET A 173 7.48 2.77 1.79
CA MET A 173 8.58 2.96 0.84
C MET A 173 8.15 3.95 -0.24
N ILE A 174 8.84 5.06 -0.34
CA ILE A 174 8.55 6.11 -1.32
C ILE A 174 8.90 5.59 -2.72
N ASN A 175 7.92 5.52 -3.62
CA ASN A 175 8.09 4.90 -4.93
C ASN A 175 9.11 5.60 -5.85
N ILE A 176 9.29 6.92 -5.72
CA ILE A 176 10.21 7.70 -6.57
C ILE A 176 11.67 7.67 -6.09
N THR A 177 11.91 7.35 -4.81
CA THR A 177 13.26 7.36 -4.21
C THR A 177 13.72 6.00 -3.73
N GLY A 178 12.78 5.08 -3.46
CA GLY A 178 13.04 3.79 -2.80
C GLY A 178 13.37 3.91 -1.32
N GLN A 179 13.22 5.10 -0.74
CA GLN A 179 13.50 5.36 0.67
C GLN A 179 12.45 4.70 1.56
N VAL A 180 12.92 3.93 2.55
CA VAL A 180 12.08 3.31 3.57
C VAL A 180 11.98 4.24 4.77
N LEU A 181 10.76 4.62 5.14
CA LEU A 181 10.50 5.51 6.27
C LEU A 181 10.33 4.73 7.58
N PRO A 182 10.67 5.34 8.74
CA PRO A 182 10.47 4.74 10.07
C PRO A 182 8.99 4.81 10.49
N VAL A 183 8.13 4.11 9.75
CA VAL A 183 6.66 4.20 9.85
C VAL A 183 6.18 4.01 11.28
N ARG A 184 6.71 3.00 12.01
CA ARG A 184 6.30 2.75 13.38
C ARG A 184 6.50 3.96 14.30
N LYS A 185 7.67 4.60 14.22
CA LYS A 185 7.98 5.78 15.03
C LYS A 185 7.06 6.97 14.68
N ILE A 186 6.78 7.16 13.40
CA ILE A 186 5.90 8.24 12.92
C ILE A 186 4.45 7.97 13.33
N VAL A 187 3.97 6.72 13.23
CA VAL A 187 2.63 6.31 13.67
C VAL A 187 2.46 6.54 15.18
N ASP A 188 3.41 6.06 15.99
CA ASP A 188 3.37 6.22 17.44
C ASP A 188 3.33 7.71 17.85
N MET A 189 4.11 8.56 17.14
CA MET A 189 4.10 10.01 17.33
C MET A 189 2.76 10.64 16.96
N ALA A 190 2.16 10.25 15.84
CA ALA A 190 0.88 10.79 15.36
C ALA A 190 -0.28 10.35 16.26
N HIS A 191 -0.34 9.08 16.63
CA HIS A 191 -1.36 8.54 17.55
C HIS A 191 -1.29 9.19 18.94
N ALA A 192 -0.08 9.47 19.45
CA ALA A 192 0.08 10.22 20.71
C ALA A 192 -0.51 11.64 20.67
N ARG A 193 -0.78 12.18 19.48
CA ARG A 193 -1.43 13.48 19.22
C ARG A 193 -2.88 13.36 18.76
N GLY A 194 -3.43 12.14 18.76
CA GLY A 194 -4.81 11.87 18.36
C GLY A 194 -5.06 11.95 16.85
N VAL A 195 -4.01 11.80 16.03
CA VAL A 195 -4.07 11.86 14.56
C VAL A 195 -4.15 10.44 14.00
N GLU A 196 -5.13 10.18 13.14
CA GLU A 196 -5.24 8.94 12.40
C GLU A 196 -4.13 8.83 11.35
N VAL A 197 -3.63 7.60 11.11
CA VAL A 197 -2.56 7.36 10.13
C VAL A 197 -3.01 6.37 9.06
N MET A 198 -2.78 6.75 7.82
CA MET A 198 -3.03 5.93 6.63
C MET A 198 -1.70 5.58 5.96
#